data_884c53b669b11e861155b4648960ed57
#
_entry.id   884c53b669b11e861155b4648960ed57
#
_cell.length_a   1.000
_cell.length_b   1.000
_cell.length_c   1.000
_cell.angle_alpha   90.00
_cell.angle_beta   90.00
_cell.angle_gamma   90.00
#
_symmetry.space_group_name_H-M   'P 1'
#
loop_
_entity.id
_entity.type
_entity.pdbx_description
1 polymer ?
#
loop_
_entity_poly.entity_id
_entity_poly.type
_entity_poly.pdbx_seq_one_letter_code
_entity_poly.pdbx_strand_id
1 'polypeptide(L)'
;GYPLAFVAAKLALGYSLDQIGEMGTPNSAYVAPSVDYMIVKIPRWDLTKFAGVDREIGSSMKSVGEIMSIGKSFEEIIQKGLRMIGQGMHGFVGNRDLEFGDLDKELSHPTDLRIFAIAAALEKGYTVERIEELTKIDVWFLNKLKNIVDYTKVIAKYKTIEDIPADVLREAKRLGFSDFQI
;
A
#
# COMPACT_ATOMS: atom_id res chain seq x y z
N GLY A 1 -2.87 15.47 -13.97
CA GLY A 1 -4.04 14.94 -13.29
C GLY A 1 -5.27 15.81 -13.51
N TYR A 2 -6.43 15.34 -13.07
CA TYR A 2 -7.68 16.10 -13.17
C TYR A 2 -7.70 17.24 -12.13
N PRO A 3 -8.11 18.48 -12.48
CA PRO A 3 -8.04 19.65 -11.59
C PRO A 3 -9.21 19.66 -10.59
N LEU A 4 -9.23 18.71 -9.64
CA LEU A 4 -10.34 18.52 -8.69
C LEU A 4 -10.65 19.77 -7.86
N ALA A 5 -9.63 20.49 -7.37
CA ALA A 5 -9.83 21.69 -6.56
C ALA A 5 -10.53 22.82 -7.35
N PHE A 6 -10.16 22.99 -8.60
CA PHE A 6 -10.81 23.97 -9.49
C PHE A 6 -12.28 23.60 -9.72
N VAL A 7 -12.54 22.32 -10.05
CA VAL A 7 -13.91 21.84 -10.28
C VAL A 7 -14.76 21.96 -9.01
N ALA A 8 -14.23 21.56 -7.87
CA ALA A 8 -14.94 21.68 -6.58
C ALA A 8 -15.29 23.15 -6.23
N ALA A 9 -14.34 24.09 -6.46
CA ALA A 9 -14.58 25.51 -6.23
C ALA A 9 -15.69 26.06 -7.15
N LYS A 10 -15.72 25.67 -8.41
CA LYS A 10 -16.78 26.07 -9.34
C LYS A 10 -18.14 25.50 -8.97
N LEU A 11 -18.19 24.23 -8.58
CA LEU A 11 -19.43 23.63 -8.09
C LEU A 11 -19.97 24.35 -6.85
N ALA A 12 -19.09 24.71 -5.90
CA ALA A 12 -19.47 25.48 -4.72
C ALA A 12 -20.00 26.89 -5.04
N LEU A 13 -19.60 27.47 -6.19
CA LEU A 13 -20.10 28.74 -6.69
C LEU A 13 -21.43 28.57 -7.51
N GLY A 14 -21.95 27.36 -7.64
CA GLY A 14 -23.24 27.09 -8.28
C GLY A 14 -23.15 26.73 -9.78
N TYR A 15 -21.97 26.54 -10.35
CA TYR A 15 -21.83 26.01 -11.71
C TYR A 15 -22.17 24.52 -11.76
N SER A 16 -22.79 24.08 -12.86
CA SER A 16 -23.00 22.66 -13.12
C SER A 16 -21.78 22.02 -13.80
N LEU A 17 -21.68 20.68 -13.79
CA LEU A 17 -20.54 19.96 -14.36
C LEU A 17 -20.38 20.18 -15.87
N ASP A 18 -21.48 20.30 -16.60
CA ASP A 18 -21.49 20.63 -18.03
C ASP A 18 -20.90 22.02 -18.30
N GLN A 19 -21.32 23.03 -17.55
CA GLN A 19 -20.77 24.38 -17.65
C GLN A 19 -19.27 24.44 -17.35
N ILE A 20 -18.80 23.66 -16.37
CA ILE A 20 -17.37 23.61 -16.03
C ILE A 20 -16.56 22.96 -17.14
N GLY A 21 -17.11 21.95 -17.85
CA GLY A 21 -16.46 21.31 -18.97
C GLY A 21 -16.18 22.25 -20.15
N GLU A 22 -16.99 23.29 -20.34
CA GLU A 22 -16.80 24.33 -21.37
C GLU A 22 -15.75 25.38 -20.99
N MET A 23 -15.36 25.48 -19.73
CA MET A 23 -14.44 26.50 -19.18
C MET A 23 -12.95 26.17 -19.36
N GLY A 24 -12.58 25.30 -20.30
CA GLY A 24 -11.18 25.07 -20.68
C GLY A 24 -10.45 24.04 -19.79
N THR A 25 -11.16 23.15 -19.10
CA THR A 25 -10.54 21.93 -18.56
C THR A 25 -10.18 21.02 -19.73
N PRO A 26 -8.97 20.41 -19.76
CA PRO A 26 -8.51 19.60 -20.90
C PRO A 26 -9.39 18.38 -21.19
N ASN A 27 -10.20 17.95 -20.22
CA ASN A 27 -11.16 16.86 -20.36
C ASN A 27 -12.49 17.25 -19.75
N SER A 28 -13.58 16.80 -20.33
CA SER A 28 -14.92 16.93 -19.77
C SER A 28 -14.95 16.41 -18.33
N ALA A 29 -15.70 17.08 -17.45
CA ALA A 29 -15.91 16.63 -16.07
C ALA A 29 -16.58 15.24 -15.98
N TYR A 30 -17.16 14.74 -17.06
CA TYR A 30 -17.79 13.42 -17.16
C TYR A 30 -16.81 12.30 -17.59
N VAL A 31 -15.59 12.63 -17.97
CA VAL A 31 -14.61 11.65 -18.45
C VAL A 31 -13.63 11.32 -17.34
N ALA A 32 -13.63 10.06 -16.91
CA ALA A 32 -12.61 9.58 -15.98
C ALA A 32 -11.21 9.65 -16.62
N PRO A 33 -10.18 10.12 -15.89
CA PRO A 33 -8.82 10.12 -16.40
C PRO A 33 -8.38 8.70 -16.77
N SER A 34 -7.84 8.54 -18.00
CA SER A 34 -7.20 7.29 -18.41
C SER A 34 -5.71 7.42 -18.17
N VAL A 35 -5.18 6.63 -17.24
CA VAL A 35 -3.76 6.61 -16.88
C VAL A 35 -3.22 5.19 -16.96
N ASP A 36 -1.94 5.04 -17.31
CA ASP A 36 -1.25 3.76 -17.46
C ASP A 36 -0.36 3.42 -16.25
N TYR A 37 -0.60 4.05 -15.13
CA TYR A 37 0.13 3.86 -13.88
C TYR A 37 -0.84 3.75 -12.69
N MET A 38 -0.32 3.19 -11.60
CA MET A 38 -1.02 3.09 -10.32
C MET A 38 -0.37 4.01 -9.28
N ILE A 39 -1.19 4.49 -8.36
CA ILE A 39 -0.74 5.31 -7.24
C ILE A 39 -1.23 4.67 -5.95
N VAL A 40 -0.32 4.56 -4.96
CA VAL A 40 -0.66 4.27 -3.57
C VAL A 40 -0.23 5.45 -2.71
N LYS A 41 -1.15 5.95 -1.91
CA LYS A 41 -0.90 6.99 -0.92
C LYS A 41 -0.87 6.36 0.46
N ILE A 42 0.26 6.46 1.16
CA ILE A 42 0.46 5.84 2.48
C ILE A 42 0.68 6.94 3.51
N PRO A 43 -0.17 7.02 4.54
CA PRO A 43 0.03 7.95 5.65
C PRO A 43 1.24 7.56 6.49
N ARG A 44 1.93 8.55 7.03
CA ARG A 44 2.90 8.34 8.10
C ARG A 44 2.23 8.59 9.44
N TRP A 45 2.26 7.58 10.29
CA TRP A 45 1.79 7.68 11.67
C TRP A 45 2.98 7.57 12.62
N ASP A 46 3.16 8.56 13.49
CA ASP A 46 4.19 8.54 14.53
C ASP A 46 3.60 8.20 15.92
N LEU A 47 2.56 7.35 15.94
CA LEU A 47 1.77 7.04 17.13
C LEU A 47 2.60 6.42 18.27
N THR A 48 3.66 5.69 17.92
CA THR A 48 4.58 5.08 18.91
C THR A 48 5.41 6.09 19.69
N LYS A 49 5.51 7.34 19.22
CA LYS A 49 6.28 8.38 19.90
C LYS A 49 5.56 8.98 21.11
N PHE A 50 4.27 8.73 21.24
CA PHE A 50 3.43 9.35 22.26
C PHE A 50 2.82 8.28 23.16
N ALA A 51 3.14 8.31 24.45
CA ALA A 51 2.53 7.41 25.42
C ALA A 51 1.03 7.71 25.60
N GLY A 52 0.21 6.66 25.65
CA GLY A 52 -1.24 6.79 25.88
C GLY A 52 -2.07 7.20 24.66
N VAL A 53 -1.49 7.28 23.47
CA VAL A 53 -2.26 7.52 22.24
C VAL A 53 -2.95 6.24 21.79
N ASP A 54 -4.24 6.34 21.53
CA ASP A 54 -4.99 5.28 20.86
C ASP A 54 -4.46 5.07 19.43
N ARG A 55 -4.03 3.84 19.14
CA ARG A 55 -3.45 3.45 17.85
C ARG A 55 -4.50 2.99 16.83
N GLU A 56 -5.75 2.86 17.22
CA GLU A 56 -6.81 2.48 16.29
C GLU A 56 -7.04 3.57 15.25
N ILE A 57 -6.99 3.20 13.98
CA ILE A 57 -7.20 4.10 12.84
C ILE A 57 -8.68 4.15 12.51
N GLY A 58 -9.29 5.28 12.73
CA GLY A 58 -10.71 5.56 12.44
C GLY A 58 -10.86 6.75 11.49
N SER A 59 -11.96 7.48 11.63
CA SER A 59 -12.30 8.63 10.78
C SER A 59 -11.52 9.91 11.12
N SER A 60 -10.91 9.99 12.30
CA SER A 60 -10.09 11.15 12.68
C SER A 60 -8.71 11.08 12.05
N MET A 61 -8.17 12.24 11.65
CA MET A 61 -6.82 12.32 11.09
C MET A 61 -5.78 12.13 12.21
N LYS A 62 -4.97 11.07 12.10
CA LYS A 62 -3.86 10.76 13.03
C LYS A 62 -2.48 10.80 12.35
N SER A 63 -2.44 11.02 11.04
CA SER A 63 -1.19 11.07 10.28
C SER A 63 -0.48 12.41 10.46
N VAL A 64 0.87 12.38 10.44
CA VAL A 64 1.74 13.56 10.51
C VAL A 64 2.34 13.90 9.15
N GLY A 65 2.05 13.11 8.14
CA GLY A 65 2.50 13.27 6.76
C GLY A 65 2.06 12.08 5.92
N GLU A 66 2.48 12.06 4.68
CA GLU A 66 2.14 11.01 3.73
C GLU A 66 3.16 10.93 2.61
N ILE A 67 3.24 9.77 1.98
CA ILE A 67 3.98 9.58 0.74
C ILE A 67 3.03 9.16 -0.38
N MET A 68 3.43 9.40 -1.61
CA MET A 68 2.75 8.94 -2.80
C MET A 68 3.72 8.11 -3.64
N SER A 69 3.42 6.82 -3.78
CA SER A 69 4.21 5.89 -4.58
C SER A 69 3.52 5.65 -5.92
N ILE A 70 4.29 5.72 -7.02
CA ILE A 70 3.80 5.56 -8.39
C ILE A 70 4.56 4.42 -9.06
N GLY A 71 3.85 3.59 -9.82
CA GLY A 71 4.44 2.47 -10.57
C GLY A 71 3.44 1.79 -11.48
N LYS A 72 3.82 0.64 -12.03
CA LYS A 72 3.03 -0.11 -13.01
C LYS A 72 2.20 -1.24 -12.39
N SER A 73 2.56 -1.71 -11.19
CA SER A 73 1.82 -2.75 -10.47
C SER A 73 1.60 -2.38 -9.01
N PHE A 74 0.56 -2.97 -8.41
CA PHE A 74 0.26 -2.74 -7.00
C PHE A 74 1.37 -3.26 -6.09
N GLU A 75 1.93 -4.42 -6.40
CA GLU A 75 3.03 -5.04 -5.64
C GLU A 75 4.26 -4.12 -5.61
N GLU A 76 4.62 -3.53 -6.74
CA GLU A 76 5.72 -2.58 -6.84
C GLU A 76 5.51 -1.36 -5.95
N ILE A 77 4.35 -0.71 -6.09
CA ILE A 77 4.12 0.58 -5.43
C ILE A 77 3.90 0.46 -3.92
N ILE A 78 3.29 -0.63 -3.45
CA ILE A 78 3.13 -0.85 -2.00
C ILE A 78 4.47 -1.09 -1.32
N GLN A 79 5.35 -1.89 -1.92
CA GLN A 79 6.70 -2.13 -1.43
C GLN A 79 7.52 -0.84 -1.38
N LYS A 80 7.55 -0.07 -2.47
CA LYS A 80 8.22 1.23 -2.54
C LYS A 80 7.69 2.20 -1.49
N GLY A 81 6.37 2.31 -1.38
CA GLY A 81 5.72 3.24 -0.45
C GLY A 81 6.05 2.93 1.00
N LEU A 82 5.97 1.68 1.40
CA LEU A 82 6.27 1.27 2.78
C LEU A 82 7.74 1.51 3.15
N ARG A 83 8.69 1.38 2.21
CA ARG A 83 10.09 1.77 2.46
C ARG A 83 10.27 3.27 2.64
N MET A 84 9.60 4.05 1.80
CA MET A 84 9.77 5.51 1.74
C MET A 84 9.13 6.26 2.91
N ILE A 85 8.24 5.60 3.66
CA ILE A 85 7.54 6.25 4.78
C ILE A 85 8.47 6.62 5.95
N GLY A 86 9.70 6.09 5.96
CA GLY A 86 10.74 6.48 6.89
C GLY A 86 10.56 5.97 8.32
N GLN A 87 9.91 4.81 8.49
CA GLN A 87 9.70 4.16 9.80
C GLN A 87 10.60 2.92 10.00
N GLY A 88 11.69 2.82 9.24
CA GLY A 88 12.65 1.70 9.34
C GLY A 88 12.22 0.43 8.61
N MET A 89 11.09 0.45 7.91
CA MET A 89 10.58 -0.72 7.20
C MET A 89 11.28 -0.92 5.86
N HIS A 90 11.54 -2.19 5.50
CA HIS A 90 12.19 -2.56 4.24
C HIS A 90 11.21 -2.71 3.06
N GLY A 91 9.93 -2.69 3.32
CA GLY A 91 8.82 -2.87 2.40
C GLY A 91 7.69 -3.61 3.10
N PHE A 92 6.86 -4.32 2.35
CA PHE A 92 5.77 -5.14 2.89
C PHE A 92 6.31 -6.37 3.66
N VAL A 93 7.39 -6.97 3.16
CA VAL A 93 8.08 -8.13 3.75
C VAL A 93 9.51 -7.80 4.17
N GLY A 94 10.15 -8.68 4.95
CA GLY A 94 11.54 -8.52 5.41
C GLY A 94 11.69 -7.69 6.68
N ASN A 95 10.61 -7.42 7.40
CA ASN A 95 10.60 -6.64 8.65
C ASN A 95 10.68 -7.56 9.87
N ARG A 96 11.84 -8.23 10.04
CA ARG A 96 12.05 -9.31 11.05
C ARG A 96 11.95 -8.85 12.49
N ASP A 97 12.10 -7.55 12.76
CA ASP A 97 12.03 -6.95 14.10
C ASP A 97 10.58 -6.72 14.58
N LEU A 98 9.59 -6.96 13.70
CA LEU A 98 8.18 -6.84 14.05
C LEU A 98 7.64 -8.21 14.49
N GLU A 99 7.33 -8.31 15.77
CA GLU A 99 6.65 -9.47 16.34
C GLU A 99 5.20 -9.15 16.70
N PHE A 100 4.29 -10.05 16.33
CA PHE A 100 2.88 -9.94 16.63
C PHE A 100 2.46 -11.10 17.54
N GLY A 101 1.84 -10.79 18.68
CA GLY A 101 1.35 -11.80 19.61
C GLY A 101 0.12 -12.53 19.07
N ASP A 102 -1.00 -11.85 19.02
CA ASP A 102 -2.28 -12.37 18.53
C ASP A 102 -2.62 -11.76 17.16
N LEU A 103 -2.37 -12.52 16.09
CA LEU A 103 -2.61 -12.05 14.72
C LEU A 103 -4.09 -11.81 14.42
N ASP A 104 -5.01 -12.58 14.96
CA ASP A 104 -6.45 -12.37 14.74
C ASP A 104 -6.88 -11.03 15.31
N LYS A 105 -6.35 -10.66 16.48
CA LYS A 105 -6.58 -9.36 17.08
C LYS A 105 -5.97 -8.23 16.25
N GLU A 106 -4.71 -8.36 15.84
CA GLU A 106 -4.01 -7.35 15.02
C GLU A 106 -4.67 -7.13 13.65
N LEU A 107 -5.24 -8.17 13.07
CA LEU A 107 -5.96 -8.09 11.80
C LEU A 107 -7.35 -7.46 11.96
N SER A 108 -8.08 -7.78 13.04
CA SER A 108 -9.42 -7.26 13.26
C SER A 108 -9.45 -5.81 13.75
N HIS A 109 -8.37 -5.32 14.38
CA HIS A 109 -8.26 -3.94 14.84
C HIS A 109 -7.37 -3.12 13.89
N PRO A 110 -7.87 -2.06 13.27
CA PRO A 110 -7.13 -1.28 12.27
C PRO A 110 -6.10 -0.35 12.92
N THR A 111 -4.90 -0.86 13.17
CA THR A 111 -3.77 -0.07 13.67
C THR A 111 -2.83 0.36 12.55
N ASP A 112 -1.88 1.25 12.87
CA ASP A 112 -0.79 1.66 11.98
C ASP A 112 0.12 0.51 11.54
N LEU A 113 0.11 -0.63 12.26
CA LEU A 113 0.90 -1.82 11.96
C LEU A 113 0.12 -2.92 11.24
N ARG A 114 -1.20 -2.77 11.02
CA ARG A 114 -2.02 -3.83 10.44
C ARG A 114 -1.51 -4.33 9.08
N ILE A 115 -0.93 -3.46 8.25
CA ILE A 115 -0.36 -3.87 6.96
C ILE A 115 0.77 -4.91 7.13
N PHE A 116 1.59 -4.77 8.17
CA PHE A 116 2.66 -5.71 8.48
C PHE A 116 2.13 -6.97 9.18
N ALA A 117 1.07 -6.86 9.96
CA ALA A 117 0.37 -8.03 10.52
C ALA A 117 -0.23 -8.91 9.41
N ILE A 118 -0.71 -8.32 8.31
CA ILE A 118 -1.14 -9.06 7.11
C ILE A 118 0.04 -9.84 6.50
N ALA A 119 1.22 -9.24 6.39
CA ALA A 119 2.41 -9.94 5.90
C ALA A 119 2.75 -11.15 6.79
N ALA A 120 2.80 -10.95 8.11
CA ALA A 120 3.08 -12.02 9.08
C ALA A 120 2.02 -13.13 9.05
N ALA A 121 0.75 -12.80 8.87
CA ALA A 121 -0.33 -13.78 8.76
C ALA A 121 -0.18 -14.63 7.49
N LEU A 122 0.11 -14.02 6.35
CA LEU A 122 0.37 -14.73 5.10
C LEU A 122 1.61 -15.63 5.18
N GLU A 123 2.68 -15.18 5.83
CA GLU A 123 3.89 -15.97 6.08
C GLU A 123 3.60 -17.18 6.98
N LYS A 124 2.71 -17.03 7.97
CA LYS A 124 2.25 -18.13 8.85
C LYS A 124 1.20 -19.03 8.21
N GLY A 125 0.79 -18.77 6.96
CA GLY A 125 -0.13 -19.62 6.20
C GLY A 125 -1.61 -19.30 6.37
N TYR A 126 -1.98 -18.13 6.87
CA TYR A 126 -3.38 -17.68 6.84
C TYR A 126 -3.86 -17.58 5.39
N THR A 127 -5.10 -18.01 5.16
CA THR A 127 -5.71 -17.88 3.83
C THR A 127 -6.17 -16.45 3.58
N VAL A 128 -6.28 -16.08 2.30
CA VAL A 128 -6.80 -14.76 1.91
C VAL A 128 -8.21 -14.54 2.45
N GLU A 129 -9.04 -15.57 2.42
CA GLU A 129 -10.42 -15.53 2.93
C GLU A 129 -10.47 -15.27 4.43
N ARG A 130 -9.57 -15.91 5.21
CA ARG A 130 -9.48 -15.67 6.65
C ARG A 130 -9.05 -14.23 6.95
N ILE A 131 -8.08 -13.71 6.20
CA ILE A 131 -7.62 -12.32 6.37
C ILE A 131 -8.73 -11.35 5.96
N GLU A 132 -9.46 -11.60 4.87
CA GLU A 132 -10.62 -10.81 4.45
C GLU A 132 -11.70 -10.79 5.53
N GLU A 133 -12.03 -11.96 6.10
CA GLU A 133 -13.01 -12.07 7.18
C GLU A 133 -12.67 -11.17 8.37
N LEU A 134 -11.40 -11.10 8.76
CA LEU A 134 -10.92 -10.31 9.89
C LEU A 134 -10.76 -8.83 9.56
N THR A 135 -10.24 -8.50 8.38
CA THR A 135 -9.84 -7.13 8.03
C THR A 135 -10.89 -6.36 7.26
N LYS A 136 -11.80 -7.05 6.56
CA LYS A 136 -12.73 -6.51 5.54
C LYS A 136 -12.03 -5.81 4.37
N ILE A 137 -10.75 -6.15 4.13
CA ILE A 137 -10.00 -5.69 2.96
C ILE A 137 -10.34 -6.60 1.78
N ASP A 138 -10.67 -5.98 0.64
CA ASP A 138 -11.04 -6.72 -0.58
C ASP A 138 -9.97 -7.74 -0.98
N VAL A 139 -10.42 -8.93 -1.37
CA VAL A 139 -9.58 -10.07 -1.73
C VAL A 139 -8.61 -9.78 -2.87
N TRP A 140 -8.92 -8.81 -3.76
CA TRP A 140 -8.01 -8.40 -4.82
C TRP A 140 -6.70 -7.85 -4.25
N PHE A 141 -6.79 -6.93 -3.26
CA PHE A 141 -5.60 -6.38 -2.59
C PHE A 141 -4.84 -7.46 -1.83
N LEU A 142 -5.54 -8.32 -1.11
CA LEU A 142 -4.93 -9.40 -0.34
C LEU A 142 -4.18 -10.40 -1.23
N ASN A 143 -4.73 -10.74 -2.40
CA ASN A 143 -4.04 -11.57 -3.39
C ASN A 143 -2.78 -10.90 -3.93
N LYS A 144 -2.82 -9.58 -4.18
CA LYS A 144 -1.64 -8.81 -4.59
C LYS A 144 -0.54 -8.82 -3.52
N LEU A 145 -0.92 -8.65 -2.26
CA LEU A 145 0.01 -8.76 -1.13
C LEU A 145 0.56 -10.19 -0.98
N LYS A 146 -0.28 -11.20 -1.17
CA LYS A 146 0.14 -12.61 -1.15
C LYS A 146 1.18 -12.92 -2.22
N ASN A 147 1.08 -12.34 -3.43
CA ASN A 147 2.08 -12.50 -4.48
C ASN A 147 3.49 -12.11 -4.00
N ILE A 148 3.60 -11.04 -3.20
CA ILE A 148 4.88 -10.59 -2.64
C ILE A 148 5.43 -11.64 -1.66
N VAL A 149 4.58 -12.12 -0.72
CA VAL A 149 4.98 -13.14 0.26
C VAL A 149 5.38 -14.44 -0.42
N ASP A 150 4.61 -14.89 -1.40
CA ASP A 150 4.92 -16.13 -2.12
C ASP A 150 6.22 -16.00 -2.93
N TYR A 151 6.52 -14.81 -3.47
CA TYR A 151 7.77 -14.60 -4.19
C TYR A 151 9.00 -14.57 -3.26
N THR A 152 8.84 -14.17 -2.01
CA THR A 152 9.90 -14.32 -1.00
C THR A 152 10.36 -15.78 -0.89
N LYS A 153 9.41 -16.74 -0.93
CA LYS A 153 9.72 -18.18 -0.92
C LYS A 153 10.47 -18.64 -2.18
N VAL A 154 10.27 -17.96 -3.31
CA VAL A 154 11.01 -18.26 -4.55
C VAL A 154 12.45 -17.81 -4.40
N ILE A 155 12.69 -16.58 -3.92
CA ILE A 155 14.03 -16.04 -3.70
C ILE A 155 14.79 -16.88 -2.65
N ALA A 156 14.13 -17.27 -1.57
CA ALA A 156 14.74 -18.04 -0.47
C ALA A 156 15.24 -19.44 -0.86
N LYS A 157 14.98 -19.91 -2.08
CA LYS A 157 15.55 -21.18 -2.59
C LYS A 157 17.04 -21.05 -2.95
N TYR A 158 17.52 -19.86 -3.16
CA TYR A 158 18.89 -19.57 -3.55
C TYR A 158 19.72 -19.17 -2.32
N LYS A 159 20.97 -19.61 -2.27
CA LYS A 159 21.83 -19.37 -1.11
C LYS A 159 22.57 -18.04 -1.18
N THR A 160 22.91 -17.61 -2.37
CA THR A 160 23.62 -16.35 -2.63
C THR A 160 22.93 -15.62 -3.78
N ILE A 161 23.20 -14.32 -3.92
CA ILE A 161 22.64 -13.51 -5.00
C ILE A 161 23.14 -13.96 -6.38
N GLU A 162 24.36 -14.49 -6.44
CA GLU A 162 24.97 -15.00 -7.66
C GLU A 162 24.26 -16.26 -8.19
N ASP A 163 23.61 -17.02 -7.30
CA ASP A 163 22.87 -18.22 -7.66
C ASP A 163 21.48 -17.90 -8.27
N ILE A 164 21.01 -16.66 -8.10
CA ILE A 164 19.66 -16.26 -8.55
C ILE A 164 19.65 -16.06 -10.06
N PRO A 165 18.83 -16.80 -10.84
CA PRO A 165 18.68 -16.57 -12.27
C PRO A 165 18.23 -15.14 -12.58
N ALA A 166 18.71 -14.59 -13.69
CA ALA A 166 18.45 -13.20 -14.06
C ALA A 166 16.96 -12.89 -14.28
N ASP A 167 16.16 -13.85 -14.71
CA ASP A 167 14.71 -13.73 -14.86
C ASP A 167 14.00 -13.68 -13.50
N VAL A 168 14.42 -14.51 -12.53
CA VAL A 168 13.92 -14.49 -11.15
C VAL A 168 14.28 -13.16 -10.49
N LEU A 169 15.52 -12.68 -10.65
CA LEU A 169 15.92 -11.39 -10.10
C LEU A 169 15.12 -10.23 -10.74
N ARG A 170 14.92 -10.28 -12.05
CA ARG A 170 14.12 -9.26 -12.75
C ARG A 170 12.66 -9.24 -12.25
N GLU A 171 12.07 -10.39 -12.02
CA GLU A 171 10.71 -10.47 -11.49
C GLU A 171 10.63 -9.97 -10.05
N ALA A 172 11.61 -10.29 -9.19
CA ALA A 172 11.71 -9.70 -7.86
C ALA A 172 11.71 -8.16 -7.93
N LYS A 173 12.49 -7.58 -8.84
CA LYS A 173 12.53 -6.12 -9.04
C LYS A 173 11.21 -5.56 -9.55
N ARG A 174 10.49 -6.26 -10.41
CA ARG A 174 9.14 -5.88 -10.87
C ARG A 174 8.10 -5.90 -9.75
N LEU A 175 8.24 -6.84 -8.81
CA LEU A 175 7.40 -6.90 -7.60
C LEU A 175 7.85 -5.91 -6.51
N GLY A 176 8.85 -5.09 -6.79
CA GLY A 176 9.27 -4.00 -5.91
C GLY A 176 10.24 -4.39 -4.81
N PHE A 177 10.84 -5.58 -4.83
CA PHE A 177 11.86 -5.96 -3.86
C PHE A 177 13.08 -5.05 -3.95
N SER A 178 13.57 -4.58 -2.79
CA SER A 178 14.84 -3.87 -2.67
C SER A 178 16.02 -4.83 -2.70
N ASP A 179 17.23 -4.30 -2.90
CA ASP A 179 18.45 -5.11 -2.81
C ASP A 179 18.64 -5.70 -1.41
N PHE A 180 18.15 -5.00 -0.39
CA PHE A 180 18.18 -5.49 1.00
C PHE A 180 17.23 -6.68 1.24
N GLN A 181 16.11 -6.75 0.51
CA GLN A 181 15.13 -7.85 0.66
C GLN A 181 15.52 -9.10 -0.15
N ILE A 182 16.40 -8.97 -1.14
CA ILE A 182 16.93 -10.04 -1.98
C ILE A 182 18.17 -10.64 -1.34
#